data_d26dd40de7dbde6d20e69f3ed1f9d8c7
#
_entry.id   d26dd40de7dbde6d20e69f3ed1f9d8c7
#
_cell.length_a   1.000
_cell.length_b   1.000
_cell.length_c   1.000
_cell.angle_alpha   90.00
_cell.angle_beta   90.00
_cell.angle_gamma   90.00
#
_symmetry.space_group_name_H-M   'P 1'
#
loop_
_entity.id
_entity.type
_entity.pdbx_description
1 polymer ?
#
loop_
_entity_poly.entity_id
_entity_poly.type
_entity_poly.pdbx_seq_one_letter_code
_entity_poly.pdbx_strand_id
1 'polypeptide(L)'
;DKYGNEEQREKYLLPLVSMEHLGSYCLTEPNAGSDAGALRTTAREDGDHFVLNGVKQFISGAGASDCYVVMCRTADTGARGISAVVVHKDTPGLSFGPNEKKMGWHTQPTRQVIFEDVRVPVADRLGEEGDGFRIAMKGLNGGRLNIGACSIGGGLAALDKATRYLKERSAFGEPLTTKQALVFELADMSVKLETAHTMLMRAADALDRNDPDTVRLCAMAKLVATESGYEAADTALQLHGGYGYMLEYPIARLYAGARVQKIYGGTNEIMKELISRTL
;
A
#
# COMPACT_ATOMS: atom_id res chain seq x y z
N ASP A 1 -18.14 0.36 1.04
CA ASP A 1 -19.09 1.43 1.38
C ASP A 1 -19.61 2.14 0.12
N LYS A 2 -18.77 2.85 -0.65
CA LYS A 2 -19.22 3.72 -1.78
C LYS A 2 -19.90 2.99 -2.95
N TYR A 3 -19.60 1.71 -3.16
CA TYR A 3 -20.04 0.94 -4.33
C TYR A 3 -20.86 -0.30 -4.00
N GLY A 4 -20.96 -0.65 -2.73
CA GLY A 4 -21.80 -1.74 -2.26
C GLY A 4 -23.24 -1.29 -2.06
N ASN A 5 -24.19 -2.20 -2.32
CA ASN A 5 -25.60 -2.07 -1.92
C ASN A 5 -25.77 -2.36 -0.41
N GLU A 6 -26.99 -2.26 0.11
CA GLU A 6 -27.24 -2.44 1.54
C GLU A 6 -26.92 -3.86 2.02
N GLU A 7 -27.31 -4.88 1.27
CA GLU A 7 -27.01 -6.27 1.58
C GLU A 7 -25.48 -6.54 1.63
N GLN A 8 -24.73 -5.99 0.68
CA GLN A 8 -23.27 -6.10 0.66
C GLN A 8 -22.62 -5.34 1.82
N ARG A 9 -23.19 -4.21 2.25
CA ARG A 9 -22.70 -3.48 3.42
C ARG A 9 -22.88 -4.27 4.70
N GLU A 10 -24.06 -4.84 4.90
CA GLU A 10 -24.32 -5.71 6.06
C GLU A 10 -23.41 -6.93 6.05
N LYS A 11 -23.30 -7.60 4.90
CA LYS A 11 -22.55 -8.86 4.76
C LYS A 11 -21.02 -8.66 4.89
N TYR A 12 -20.46 -7.60 4.32
CA TYR A 12 -19.02 -7.41 4.21
C TYR A 12 -18.48 -6.23 4.99
N LEU A 13 -19.15 -5.07 4.95
CA LEU A 13 -18.60 -3.84 5.53
C LEU A 13 -18.63 -3.87 7.05
N LEU A 14 -19.72 -4.31 7.66
CA LEU A 14 -19.84 -4.33 9.12
C LEU A 14 -18.79 -5.21 9.79
N PRO A 15 -18.56 -6.48 9.34
CA PRO A 15 -17.49 -7.31 9.92
C PRO A 15 -16.07 -6.74 9.68
N LEU A 16 -15.84 -6.04 8.55
CA LEU A 16 -14.55 -5.39 8.27
C LEU A 16 -14.30 -4.18 9.18
N VAL A 17 -15.34 -3.38 9.47
CA VAL A 17 -15.23 -2.21 10.34
C VAL A 17 -15.05 -2.61 11.81
N SER A 18 -15.74 -3.69 12.26
CA SER A 18 -15.56 -4.26 13.60
C SER A 18 -14.25 -5.04 13.78
N MET A 19 -13.49 -5.25 12.70
CA MET A 19 -12.28 -6.09 12.68
C MET A 19 -12.53 -7.58 12.99
N GLU A 20 -13.77 -8.04 12.90
CA GLU A 20 -14.10 -9.48 12.94
C GLU A 20 -13.59 -10.20 11.69
N HIS A 21 -13.64 -9.50 10.56
CA HIS A 21 -13.09 -9.96 9.29
C HIS A 21 -11.95 -9.05 8.81
N LEU A 22 -11.01 -9.66 8.10
CA LEU A 22 -9.96 -8.96 7.37
C LEU A 22 -10.25 -9.01 5.87
N GLY A 23 -9.91 -7.94 5.16
CA GLY A 23 -10.05 -7.86 3.71
C GLY A 23 -8.73 -7.75 2.98
N SER A 24 -8.65 -8.35 1.80
CA SER A 24 -7.54 -8.19 0.87
C SER A 24 -7.97 -7.54 -0.43
N TYR A 25 -7.07 -6.74 -1.00
CA TYR A 25 -7.26 -6.07 -2.28
C TYR A 25 -6.46 -6.76 -3.38
N CYS A 26 -7.15 -7.31 -4.38
CA CYS A 26 -6.59 -8.19 -5.40
C CYS A 26 -6.59 -7.51 -6.77
N LEU A 27 -5.60 -6.63 -7.04
CA LEU A 27 -5.44 -5.95 -8.32
C LEU A 27 -4.27 -6.55 -9.13
N THR A 28 -3.07 -6.53 -8.54
CA THR A 28 -1.80 -6.88 -9.20
C THR A 28 -1.76 -8.33 -9.65
N GLU A 29 -1.22 -8.57 -10.82
CA GLU A 29 -0.97 -9.89 -11.41
C GLU A 29 0.51 -10.05 -11.76
N PRO A 30 1.01 -11.27 -12.03
CA PRO A 30 2.42 -11.49 -12.40
C PRO A 30 2.89 -10.60 -13.57
N ASN A 31 2.01 -10.28 -14.52
CA ASN A 31 2.31 -9.48 -15.70
C ASN A 31 1.59 -8.12 -15.75
N ALA A 32 0.92 -7.71 -14.68
CA ALA A 32 0.17 -6.46 -14.60
C ALA A 32 0.35 -5.81 -13.22
N GLY A 33 1.40 -5.00 -13.07
CA GLY A 33 1.69 -4.19 -11.88
C GLY A 33 1.28 -2.73 -12.11
N SER A 34 2.24 -1.90 -12.57
CA SER A 34 1.98 -0.49 -12.89
C SER A 34 0.96 -0.32 -14.02
N ASP A 35 0.96 -1.21 -15.01
CA ASP A 35 -0.09 -1.31 -16.04
C ASP A 35 -1.25 -2.18 -15.51
N ALA A 36 -2.00 -1.65 -14.54
CA ALA A 36 -3.11 -2.36 -13.91
C ALA A 36 -4.27 -2.65 -14.88
N GLY A 37 -4.40 -1.88 -15.97
CA GLY A 37 -5.41 -2.11 -17.01
C GLY A 37 -5.17 -3.37 -17.84
N ALA A 38 -3.94 -3.91 -17.82
CA ALA A 38 -3.56 -5.12 -18.56
C ALA A 38 -3.84 -6.43 -17.78
N LEU A 39 -4.53 -6.38 -16.65
CA LEU A 39 -4.91 -7.57 -15.88
C LEU A 39 -5.69 -8.58 -16.73
N ARG A 40 -5.48 -9.89 -16.45
CA ARG A 40 -6.00 -11.01 -17.25
C ARG A 40 -6.88 -11.98 -16.47
N THR A 41 -6.94 -11.90 -15.13
CA THR A 41 -7.90 -12.69 -14.35
C THR A 41 -9.30 -12.45 -14.89
N THR A 42 -9.99 -13.50 -15.31
CA THR A 42 -11.32 -13.43 -15.93
C THR A 42 -12.41 -13.73 -14.92
N ALA A 43 -13.59 -13.19 -15.16
CA ALA A 43 -14.84 -13.58 -14.52
C ALA A 43 -15.89 -13.75 -15.61
N ARG A 44 -16.12 -14.98 -16.01
CA ARG A 44 -17.14 -15.33 -17.03
C ARG A 44 -18.48 -15.51 -16.33
N GLU A 45 -19.51 -14.88 -16.83
CA GLU A 45 -20.88 -15.07 -16.34
C GLU A 45 -21.40 -16.47 -16.70
N ASP A 46 -22.03 -17.15 -15.75
CA ASP A 46 -22.62 -18.47 -15.87
C ASP A 46 -23.89 -18.54 -15.00
N GLY A 47 -25.00 -18.12 -15.58
CA GLY A 47 -26.28 -17.98 -14.89
C GLY A 47 -26.25 -16.87 -13.82
N ASP A 48 -26.48 -17.22 -12.59
CA ASP A 48 -26.47 -16.30 -11.45
C ASP A 48 -25.08 -16.17 -10.77
N HIS A 49 -24.04 -16.74 -11.38
CA HIS A 49 -22.67 -16.72 -10.89
C HIS A 49 -21.68 -16.18 -11.90
N PHE A 50 -20.57 -15.64 -11.40
CA PHE A 50 -19.32 -15.51 -12.13
C PHE A 50 -18.43 -16.73 -11.89
N VAL A 51 -17.72 -17.20 -12.92
CA VAL A 51 -16.66 -18.20 -12.81
C VAL A 51 -15.33 -17.49 -13.01
N LEU A 52 -14.54 -17.39 -11.93
CA LEU A 52 -13.26 -16.70 -11.92
C LEU A 52 -12.11 -17.65 -12.20
N ASN A 53 -11.20 -17.23 -13.09
CA ASN A 53 -9.97 -17.93 -13.42
C ASN A 53 -8.80 -16.94 -13.54
N GLY A 54 -7.67 -17.24 -12.88
CA GLY A 54 -6.47 -16.41 -12.94
C GLY A 54 -5.65 -16.43 -11.67
N VAL A 55 -4.65 -15.54 -11.60
CA VAL A 55 -3.72 -15.45 -10.48
C VAL A 55 -3.48 -13.98 -10.15
N LYS A 56 -3.62 -13.63 -8.88
CA LYS A 56 -3.21 -12.34 -8.34
C LYS A 56 -1.88 -12.48 -7.60
N GLN A 57 -1.02 -11.48 -7.72
CA GLN A 57 0.35 -11.50 -7.20
C GLN A 57 0.55 -10.44 -6.11
N PHE A 58 1.40 -10.75 -5.15
CA PHE A 58 1.79 -9.87 -4.05
C PHE A 58 0.62 -9.38 -3.20
N ILE A 59 -0.38 -10.23 -2.96
CA ILE A 59 -1.57 -9.84 -2.21
C ILE A 59 -1.30 -9.86 -0.71
N SER A 60 -1.36 -8.68 -0.11
CA SER A 60 -1.25 -8.49 1.34
C SER A 60 -2.46 -9.09 2.04
N GLY A 61 -2.22 -9.85 3.11
CA GLY A 61 -3.27 -10.55 3.85
C GLY A 61 -3.72 -11.88 3.23
N ALA A 62 -3.23 -12.24 2.03
CA ALA A 62 -3.65 -13.47 1.37
C ALA A 62 -3.40 -14.72 2.24
N GLY A 63 -4.43 -15.54 2.38
CA GLY A 63 -4.47 -16.72 3.25
C GLY A 63 -4.75 -16.41 4.73
N ALA A 64 -4.82 -15.13 5.13
CA ALA A 64 -5.24 -14.70 6.47
C ALA A 64 -6.55 -13.88 6.42
N SER A 65 -6.83 -13.22 5.29
CA SER A 65 -8.07 -12.44 5.11
C SER A 65 -9.30 -13.32 4.89
N ASP A 66 -10.45 -12.84 5.30
CA ASP A 66 -11.75 -13.51 5.19
C ASP A 66 -12.43 -13.21 3.85
N CYS A 67 -12.18 -12.04 3.27
CA CYS A 67 -12.71 -11.68 1.95
C CYS A 67 -11.66 -10.99 1.07
N TYR A 68 -11.85 -11.12 -0.23
CA TYR A 68 -10.95 -10.63 -1.28
C TYR A 68 -11.73 -9.79 -2.28
N VAL A 69 -11.40 -8.51 -2.40
CA VAL A 69 -11.95 -7.64 -3.45
C VAL A 69 -11.11 -7.82 -4.71
N VAL A 70 -11.64 -8.54 -5.67
CA VAL A 70 -10.92 -9.00 -6.86
C VAL A 70 -11.31 -8.16 -8.08
N MET A 71 -10.32 -7.51 -8.70
CA MET A 71 -10.47 -6.88 -10.00
C MET A 71 -10.28 -7.94 -11.09
N CYS A 72 -11.31 -8.17 -11.90
CA CYS A 72 -11.30 -9.22 -12.91
C CYS A 72 -11.94 -8.73 -14.21
N ARG A 73 -11.62 -9.40 -15.31
CA ARG A 73 -12.10 -9.06 -16.64
C ARG A 73 -13.40 -9.76 -16.91
N THR A 74 -14.47 -9.00 -17.12
CA THR A 74 -15.80 -9.48 -17.52
C THR A 74 -16.06 -9.26 -19.01
N ALA A 75 -15.35 -8.32 -19.66
CA ALA A 75 -15.46 -8.04 -21.09
C ALA A 75 -14.11 -7.61 -21.70
N ASP A 76 -13.96 -7.78 -22.99
CA ASP A 76 -12.76 -7.37 -23.74
C ASP A 76 -12.88 -5.93 -24.29
N THR A 77 -13.07 -4.98 -23.37
CA THR A 77 -13.24 -3.55 -23.68
C THR A 77 -12.18 -2.69 -22.97
N GLY A 78 -10.96 -3.23 -22.84
CA GLY A 78 -9.86 -2.55 -22.14
C GLY A 78 -10.17 -2.33 -20.66
N ALA A 79 -9.86 -1.15 -20.12
CA ALA A 79 -10.12 -0.83 -18.71
C ALA A 79 -11.61 -0.87 -18.34
N ARG A 80 -12.51 -0.58 -19.29
CA ARG A 80 -13.97 -0.66 -19.09
C ARG A 80 -14.52 -2.10 -19.05
N GLY A 81 -13.72 -3.10 -19.39
CA GLY A 81 -14.07 -4.50 -19.25
C GLY A 81 -13.67 -5.11 -17.90
N ILE A 82 -13.23 -4.28 -16.95
CA ILE A 82 -12.83 -4.75 -15.62
C ILE A 82 -13.94 -4.47 -14.61
N SER A 83 -14.38 -5.51 -13.90
CA SER A 83 -15.34 -5.45 -12.81
C SER A 83 -14.66 -5.76 -11.47
N ALA A 84 -15.32 -5.44 -10.38
CA ALA A 84 -14.88 -5.77 -9.03
C ALA A 84 -15.85 -6.75 -8.38
N VAL A 85 -15.34 -7.86 -7.84
CA VAL A 85 -16.13 -8.92 -7.23
C VAL A 85 -15.57 -9.24 -5.84
N VAL A 86 -16.43 -9.49 -4.86
CA VAL A 86 -16.00 -9.93 -3.52
C VAL A 86 -16.02 -11.46 -3.48
N VAL A 87 -14.88 -12.06 -3.10
CA VAL A 87 -14.72 -13.51 -2.97
C VAL A 87 -14.44 -13.85 -1.51
N HIS A 88 -15.21 -14.78 -0.92
CA HIS A 88 -14.97 -15.26 0.43
C HIS A 88 -13.83 -16.29 0.46
N LYS A 89 -13.06 -16.33 1.56
CA LYS A 89 -11.89 -17.22 1.71
C LYS A 89 -12.17 -18.70 1.51
N ASP A 90 -13.36 -19.15 1.87
CA ASP A 90 -13.77 -20.57 1.83
C ASP A 90 -14.44 -20.96 0.50
N THR A 91 -14.40 -20.07 -0.52
CA THR A 91 -15.01 -20.38 -1.82
C THR A 91 -14.23 -21.50 -2.51
N PRO A 92 -14.88 -22.60 -2.94
CA PRO A 92 -14.21 -23.69 -3.65
C PRO A 92 -13.44 -23.20 -4.88
N GLY A 93 -12.24 -23.74 -5.10
CA GLY A 93 -11.36 -23.34 -6.19
C GLY A 93 -10.45 -22.14 -5.86
N LEU A 94 -10.65 -21.46 -4.72
CA LEU A 94 -9.74 -20.43 -4.23
C LEU A 94 -8.57 -21.09 -3.48
N SER A 95 -7.35 -20.72 -3.83
CA SER A 95 -6.15 -21.20 -3.17
C SER A 95 -5.06 -20.12 -3.08
N PHE A 96 -4.03 -20.38 -2.27
CA PHE A 96 -2.99 -19.40 -1.98
C PHE A 96 -1.60 -20.00 -2.19
N GLY A 97 -0.74 -19.25 -2.88
CA GLY A 97 0.68 -19.58 -2.99
C GLY A 97 1.41 -19.50 -1.63
N PRO A 98 2.69 -19.87 -1.58
CA PRO A 98 3.52 -19.72 -0.39
C PRO A 98 3.72 -18.24 -0.02
N ASN A 99 4.07 -17.97 1.25
CA ASN A 99 4.47 -16.63 1.66
C ASN A 99 5.71 -16.19 0.90
N GLU A 100 5.67 -14.97 0.35
CA GLU A 100 6.82 -14.35 -0.28
C GLU A 100 7.94 -14.08 0.73
N LYS A 101 9.16 -14.39 0.36
CA LYS A 101 10.38 -14.07 1.14
C LYS A 101 10.75 -12.61 0.88
N LYS A 102 10.30 -11.72 1.73
CA LYS A 102 10.45 -10.28 1.56
C LYS A 102 11.67 -9.73 2.30
N MET A 103 12.18 -8.60 1.83
CA MET A 103 13.25 -7.85 2.48
C MET A 103 12.82 -7.25 3.84
N GLY A 104 11.55 -6.86 3.97
CA GLY A 104 10.94 -6.31 5.19
C GLY A 104 9.46 -6.65 5.30
N TRP A 105 8.73 -6.06 6.28
CA TRP A 105 7.31 -6.30 6.51
C TRP A 105 6.96 -7.78 6.74
N HIS A 106 7.80 -8.49 7.51
CA HIS A 106 7.67 -9.94 7.71
C HIS A 106 6.39 -10.34 8.44
N THR A 107 5.80 -9.45 9.25
CA THR A 107 4.54 -9.69 9.96
C THR A 107 3.31 -9.66 9.06
N GLN A 108 3.42 -9.06 7.87
CA GLN A 108 2.34 -9.00 6.88
C GLN A 108 2.47 -10.18 5.91
N PRO A 109 1.58 -11.19 5.92
CA PRO A 109 1.59 -12.23 4.90
C PRO A 109 1.35 -11.63 3.52
N THR A 110 2.09 -12.10 2.54
CA THR A 110 1.98 -11.66 1.15
C THR A 110 2.11 -12.89 0.28
N ARG A 111 1.09 -13.20 -0.53
CA ARG A 111 1.02 -14.43 -1.32
C ARG A 111 0.37 -14.16 -2.67
N GLN A 112 0.45 -15.15 -3.55
CA GLN A 112 -0.47 -15.27 -4.67
C GLN A 112 -1.87 -15.66 -4.16
N VAL A 113 -2.89 -15.17 -4.87
CA VAL A 113 -4.27 -15.65 -4.77
C VAL A 113 -4.62 -16.28 -6.11
N ILE A 114 -4.98 -17.55 -6.10
CA ILE A 114 -5.18 -18.40 -7.28
C ILE A 114 -6.65 -18.74 -7.38
N PHE A 115 -7.22 -18.54 -8.56
CA PHE A 115 -8.62 -18.81 -8.88
C PHE A 115 -8.68 -19.89 -9.95
N GLU A 116 -9.29 -21.04 -9.60
CA GLU A 116 -9.48 -22.18 -10.50
C GLU A 116 -10.98 -22.54 -10.48
N ASP A 117 -11.70 -22.05 -11.50
CA ASP A 117 -13.16 -22.16 -11.63
C ASP A 117 -13.94 -21.71 -10.39
N VAL A 118 -13.48 -20.64 -9.73
CA VAL A 118 -14.09 -20.10 -8.51
C VAL A 118 -15.45 -19.49 -8.84
N ARG A 119 -16.52 -20.08 -8.28
CA ARG A 119 -17.89 -19.60 -8.51
C ARG A 119 -18.30 -18.59 -7.44
N VAL A 120 -18.69 -17.41 -7.87
CA VAL A 120 -19.10 -16.29 -7.01
C VAL A 120 -20.44 -15.76 -7.49
N PRO A 121 -21.44 -15.53 -6.61
CA PRO A 121 -22.71 -14.95 -7.03
C PRO A 121 -22.52 -13.61 -7.74
N VAL A 122 -23.30 -13.36 -8.80
CA VAL A 122 -23.32 -12.05 -9.49
C VAL A 122 -23.68 -10.93 -8.49
N ALA A 123 -24.46 -11.24 -7.46
CA ALA A 123 -24.82 -10.33 -6.38
C ALA A 123 -23.62 -9.82 -5.55
N ASP A 124 -22.46 -10.51 -5.59
CA ASP A 124 -21.22 -10.08 -4.92
C ASP A 124 -20.34 -9.17 -5.80
N ARG A 125 -20.84 -8.71 -6.96
CA ARG A 125 -20.22 -7.64 -7.76
C ARG A 125 -20.40 -6.28 -7.09
N LEU A 126 -19.33 -5.52 -6.97
CA LEU A 126 -19.35 -4.15 -6.47
C LEU A 126 -19.55 -3.17 -7.63
N GLY A 127 -20.57 -2.34 -7.52
CA GLY A 127 -20.95 -1.39 -8.58
C GLY A 127 -21.49 -2.10 -9.83
N GLU A 128 -21.47 -1.40 -10.95
CA GLU A 128 -21.93 -1.92 -12.24
C GLU A 128 -20.81 -2.70 -12.95
N GLU A 129 -21.20 -3.48 -13.97
CA GLU A 129 -20.22 -4.12 -14.83
C GLU A 129 -19.32 -3.08 -15.49
N GLY A 130 -18.01 -3.36 -15.51
CA GLY A 130 -17.01 -2.42 -16.05
C GLY A 130 -16.55 -1.32 -15.10
N ASP A 131 -17.12 -1.22 -13.90
CA ASP A 131 -16.73 -0.21 -12.90
C ASP A 131 -15.43 -0.56 -12.15
N GLY A 132 -14.96 -1.78 -12.23
CA GLY A 132 -13.86 -2.31 -11.40
C GLY A 132 -12.57 -1.49 -11.50
N PHE A 133 -12.18 -1.05 -12.69
CA PHE A 133 -10.99 -0.21 -12.84
C PHE A 133 -11.16 1.15 -12.17
N ARG A 134 -12.34 1.77 -12.30
CA ARG A 134 -12.67 3.03 -11.64
C ARG A 134 -12.68 2.90 -10.12
N ILE A 135 -13.26 1.81 -9.61
CA ILE A 135 -13.26 1.47 -8.18
C ILE A 135 -11.82 1.32 -7.67
N ALA A 136 -11.00 0.56 -8.41
CA ALA A 136 -9.60 0.35 -8.07
C ALA A 136 -8.82 1.65 -7.98
N MET A 137 -8.89 2.51 -8.99
CA MET A 137 -8.14 3.77 -9.02
C MET A 137 -8.57 4.75 -7.94
N LYS A 138 -9.88 4.83 -7.62
CA LYS A 138 -10.37 5.66 -6.51
C LYS A 138 -9.91 5.14 -5.15
N GLY A 139 -9.93 3.82 -4.94
CA GLY A 139 -9.43 3.20 -3.71
C GLY A 139 -7.94 3.45 -3.46
N LEU A 140 -7.15 3.52 -4.54
CA LEU A 140 -5.72 3.81 -4.44
C LEU A 140 -5.40 5.20 -3.90
N ASN A 141 -6.26 6.22 -4.04
CA ASN A 141 -5.99 7.55 -3.48
C ASN A 141 -5.91 7.51 -1.95
N GLY A 142 -6.89 6.88 -1.28
CA GLY A 142 -6.83 6.64 0.17
C GLY A 142 -5.64 5.74 0.55
N GLY A 143 -5.40 4.68 -0.21
CA GLY A 143 -4.23 3.80 -0.02
C GLY A 143 -2.89 4.54 -0.08
N ARG A 144 -2.72 5.49 -1.01
CA ARG A 144 -1.51 6.34 -1.12
C ARG A 144 -1.29 7.20 0.12
N LEU A 145 -2.37 7.76 0.69
CA LEU A 145 -2.30 8.52 1.94
C LEU A 145 -1.89 7.62 3.11
N ASN A 146 -2.46 6.41 3.22
CA ASN A 146 -2.09 5.45 4.25
C ASN A 146 -0.60 5.07 4.16
N ILE A 147 -0.10 4.83 2.95
CA ILE A 147 1.33 4.55 2.73
C ILE A 147 2.20 5.76 3.07
N GLY A 148 1.77 6.95 2.70
CA GLY A 148 2.43 8.20 3.11
C GLY A 148 2.52 8.33 4.63
N ALA A 149 1.43 8.09 5.35
CA ALA A 149 1.39 8.12 6.82
C ALA A 149 2.33 7.07 7.45
N CYS A 150 2.30 5.82 6.94
CA CYS A 150 3.23 4.78 7.39
C CYS A 150 4.70 5.17 7.18
N SER A 151 5.00 5.82 6.04
CA SER A 151 6.35 6.25 5.70
C SER A 151 6.85 7.35 6.63
N ILE A 152 6.03 8.36 6.90
CA ILE A 152 6.33 9.44 7.83
C ILE A 152 6.51 8.88 9.24
N GLY A 153 5.61 8.00 9.70
CA GLY A 153 5.72 7.35 11.01
C GLY A 153 7.01 6.55 11.18
N GLY A 154 7.42 5.80 10.14
CA GLY A 154 8.69 5.10 10.10
C GLY A 154 9.89 6.04 10.14
N GLY A 155 9.84 7.15 9.39
CA GLY A 155 10.86 8.20 9.39
C GLY A 155 11.01 8.90 10.73
N LEU A 156 9.88 9.25 11.38
CA LEU A 156 9.88 9.85 12.72
C LEU A 156 10.47 8.90 13.77
N ALA A 157 10.14 7.61 13.69
CA ALA A 157 10.73 6.60 14.56
C ALA A 157 12.25 6.45 14.33
N ALA A 158 12.71 6.59 13.08
CA ALA A 158 14.12 6.56 12.74
C ALA A 158 14.84 7.79 13.30
N LEU A 159 14.26 8.98 13.15
CA LEU A 159 14.78 10.24 13.73
C LEU A 159 14.90 10.18 15.25
N ASP A 160 13.86 9.70 15.95
CA ASP A 160 13.89 9.53 17.42
C ASP A 160 15.04 8.59 17.85
N LYS A 161 15.17 7.42 17.19
CA LYS A 161 16.23 6.47 17.50
C LYS A 161 17.62 7.02 17.23
N ALA A 162 17.84 7.70 16.11
CA ALA A 162 19.11 8.33 15.80
C ALA A 162 19.45 9.43 16.82
N THR A 163 18.46 10.25 17.20
CA THR A 163 18.64 11.32 18.20
C THR A 163 19.07 10.75 19.55
N ARG A 164 18.42 9.68 20.02
CA ARG A 164 18.81 9.00 21.28
C ARG A 164 20.20 8.40 21.19
N TYR A 165 20.48 7.70 20.08
CA TYR A 165 21.79 7.07 19.87
C TYR A 165 22.93 8.10 19.89
N LEU A 166 22.80 9.24 19.21
CA LEU A 166 23.82 10.29 19.23
C LEU A 166 24.04 10.93 20.60
N LYS A 167 23.02 10.95 21.48
CA LYS A 167 23.14 11.43 22.88
C LYS A 167 23.87 10.44 23.77
N GLU A 168 23.70 9.15 23.53
CA GLU A 168 24.26 8.08 24.38
C GLU A 168 25.66 7.65 23.92
N ARG A 169 25.88 7.67 22.61
CA ARG A 169 27.15 7.22 22.04
C ARG A 169 28.24 8.30 22.10
N SER A 170 29.39 7.93 22.63
CA SER A 170 30.58 8.79 22.64
C SER A 170 31.66 8.27 21.68
N ALA A 171 32.36 9.20 21.03
CA ALA A 171 33.57 8.95 20.23
C ALA A 171 34.51 10.15 20.35
N PHE A 172 35.81 9.89 20.30
CA PHE A 172 36.85 10.91 20.49
C PHE A 172 36.72 11.67 21.83
N GLY A 173 36.26 10.95 22.87
CA GLY A 173 36.12 11.48 24.23
C GLY A 173 34.86 12.29 24.53
N GLU A 174 33.94 12.45 23.56
CA GLU A 174 32.73 13.28 23.68
C GLU A 174 31.49 12.59 23.12
N PRO A 175 30.26 12.92 23.58
CA PRO A 175 29.02 12.48 22.95
C PRO A 175 28.98 12.86 21.48
N LEU A 176 28.33 12.04 20.63
CA LEU A 176 28.22 12.33 19.18
C LEU A 176 27.44 13.62 18.91
N THR A 177 26.57 14.04 19.79
CA THR A 177 25.82 15.31 19.70
C THR A 177 26.72 16.57 19.75
N THR A 178 27.97 16.46 20.14
CA THR A 178 28.92 17.60 20.05
C THR A 178 29.43 17.83 18.64
N LYS A 179 29.19 16.89 17.73
CA LYS A 179 29.63 16.97 16.33
C LYS A 179 28.53 17.61 15.49
N GLN A 180 28.69 18.91 15.18
CA GLN A 180 27.71 19.74 14.47
C GLN A 180 27.18 19.09 13.18
N ALA A 181 28.06 18.44 12.40
CA ALA A 181 27.67 17.76 11.17
C ALA A 181 26.60 16.68 11.38
N LEU A 182 26.71 15.89 12.49
CA LEU A 182 25.72 14.84 12.79
C LEU A 182 24.39 15.43 13.27
N VAL A 183 24.43 16.54 14.00
CA VAL A 183 23.23 17.22 14.47
C VAL A 183 22.48 17.90 13.32
N PHE A 184 23.18 18.39 12.31
CA PHE A 184 22.56 18.95 11.11
C PHE A 184 21.80 17.90 10.31
N GLU A 185 22.30 16.66 10.22
CA GLU A 185 21.54 15.55 9.61
C GLU A 185 20.20 15.32 10.32
N LEU A 186 20.15 15.38 11.66
CA LEU A 186 18.88 15.29 12.40
C LEU A 186 17.93 16.45 12.08
N ALA A 187 18.46 17.67 11.93
CA ALA A 187 17.65 18.83 11.57
C ALA A 187 17.08 18.69 10.15
N ASP A 188 17.87 18.25 9.18
CA ASP A 188 17.43 18.01 7.80
C ASP A 188 16.36 16.91 7.73
N MET A 189 16.54 15.81 8.46
CA MET A 189 15.52 14.77 8.58
C MET A 189 14.21 15.33 9.14
N SER A 190 14.27 16.15 10.19
CA SER A 190 13.09 16.77 10.80
C SER A 190 12.34 17.67 9.82
N VAL A 191 13.04 18.54 9.10
CA VAL A 191 12.45 19.45 8.10
C VAL A 191 11.77 18.67 6.97
N LYS A 192 12.42 17.63 6.43
CA LYS A 192 11.86 16.81 5.35
C LYS A 192 10.59 16.08 5.80
N LEU A 193 10.60 15.49 6.99
CA LEU A 193 9.45 14.75 7.54
C LEU A 193 8.28 15.68 7.84
N GLU A 194 8.51 16.87 8.41
CA GLU A 194 7.46 17.86 8.68
C GLU A 194 6.84 18.40 7.38
N THR A 195 7.67 18.67 6.38
CA THR A 195 7.20 19.10 5.06
C THR A 195 6.33 18.01 4.41
N ALA A 196 6.77 16.74 4.50
CA ALA A 196 6.02 15.61 3.98
C ALA A 196 4.68 15.41 4.72
N HIS A 197 4.67 15.59 6.07
CA HIS A 197 3.46 15.54 6.88
C HIS A 197 2.46 16.63 6.48
N THR A 198 2.93 17.87 6.32
CA THR A 198 2.08 18.98 5.85
C THR A 198 1.44 18.68 4.49
N MET A 199 2.22 18.12 3.54
CA MET A 199 1.67 17.71 2.24
C MET A 199 0.67 16.58 2.36
N LEU A 200 0.89 15.62 3.27
CA LEU A 200 -0.02 14.51 3.53
C LEU A 200 -1.37 15.03 4.06
N MET A 201 -1.34 15.93 5.04
CA MET A 201 -2.56 16.53 5.63
C MET A 201 -3.35 17.31 4.59
N ARG A 202 -2.67 18.10 3.75
CA ARG A 202 -3.32 18.80 2.63
C ARG A 202 -4.01 17.85 1.67
N ALA A 203 -3.39 16.73 1.34
CA ALA A 203 -3.96 15.74 0.42
C ALA A 203 -5.13 14.98 1.05
N ALA A 204 -5.08 14.70 2.36
CA ALA A 204 -6.18 14.09 3.09
C ALA A 204 -7.43 14.99 3.10
N ASP A 205 -7.24 16.27 3.40
CA ASP A 205 -8.29 17.28 3.37
C ASP A 205 -8.93 17.43 1.97
N ALA A 206 -8.12 17.40 0.91
CA ALA A 206 -8.61 17.38 -0.46
C ALA A 206 -9.43 16.13 -0.80
N LEU A 207 -9.01 14.96 -0.30
CA LEU A 207 -9.75 13.71 -0.48
C LEU A 207 -11.12 13.76 0.20
N ASP A 208 -11.18 14.27 1.44
CA ASP A 208 -12.42 14.38 2.21
C ASP A 208 -13.43 15.35 1.57
N ARG A 209 -12.93 16.42 0.97
CA ARG A 209 -13.77 17.42 0.26
C ARG A 209 -14.11 17.02 -1.18
N ASN A 210 -13.62 15.90 -1.69
CA ASN A 210 -13.71 15.51 -3.10
C ASN A 210 -13.18 16.59 -4.05
N ASP A 211 -12.05 17.23 -3.70
CA ASP A 211 -11.41 18.27 -4.49
C ASP A 211 -11.02 17.73 -5.88
N PRO A 212 -11.17 18.51 -6.97
CA PRO A 212 -10.72 18.12 -8.31
C PRO A 212 -9.24 17.73 -8.37
N ASP A 213 -8.41 18.35 -7.55
CA ASP A 213 -6.97 18.09 -7.47
C ASP A 213 -6.58 16.85 -6.63
N THR A 214 -7.55 16.14 -6.05
CA THR A 214 -7.30 15.00 -5.12
C THR A 214 -6.27 14.01 -5.66
N VAL A 215 -6.39 13.58 -6.93
CA VAL A 215 -5.48 12.58 -7.52
C VAL A 215 -4.04 13.11 -7.51
N ARG A 216 -3.84 14.34 -7.94
CA ARG A 216 -2.55 15.02 -7.98
C ARG A 216 -1.95 15.17 -6.58
N LEU A 217 -2.75 15.67 -5.64
CA LEU A 217 -2.30 15.90 -4.26
C LEU A 217 -1.97 14.60 -3.53
N CYS A 218 -2.76 13.54 -3.70
CA CYS A 218 -2.46 12.21 -3.15
C CYS A 218 -1.19 11.61 -3.75
N ALA A 219 -0.94 11.83 -5.05
CA ALA A 219 0.29 11.39 -5.70
C ALA A 219 1.52 12.15 -5.18
N MET A 220 1.42 13.49 -5.03
CA MET A 220 2.47 14.33 -4.42
C MET A 220 2.75 13.92 -2.98
N ALA A 221 1.71 13.72 -2.17
CA ALA A 221 1.86 13.32 -0.77
C ALA A 221 2.57 11.98 -0.63
N LYS A 222 2.14 10.96 -1.41
CA LYS A 222 2.79 9.64 -1.42
C LYS A 222 4.25 9.74 -1.86
N LEU A 223 4.53 10.49 -2.91
CA LEU A 223 5.88 10.67 -3.44
C LEU A 223 6.80 11.28 -2.38
N VAL A 224 6.47 12.47 -1.86
CA VAL A 224 7.33 13.17 -0.89
C VAL A 224 7.45 12.40 0.43
N ALA A 225 6.37 11.80 0.93
CA ALA A 225 6.39 11.05 2.17
C ALA A 225 7.29 9.81 2.09
N THR A 226 7.22 9.07 0.98
CA THR A 226 8.03 7.84 0.83
C THR A 226 9.50 8.13 0.53
N GLU A 227 9.82 9.22 -0.16
CA GLU A 227 11.20 9.67 -0.31
C GLU A 227 11.77 10.13 1.04
N SER A 228 11.07 11.05 1.73
CA SER A 228 11.53 11.58 3.03
C SER A 228 11.65 10.49 4.10
N GLY A 229 10.69 9.56 4.18
CA GLY A 229 10.73 8.45 5.13
C GLY A 229 11.87 7.47 4.86
N TYR A 230 12.16 7.16 3.58
CA TYR A 230 13.28 6.33 3.19
C TYR A 230 14.62 7.01 3.49
N GLU A 231 14.80 8.29 3.09
CA GLU A 231 16.00 9.05 3.38
C GLU A 231 16.25 9.17 4.89
N ALA A 232 15.20 9.41 5.69
CA ALA A 232 15.32 9.45 7.14
C ALA A 232 15.78 8.10 7.72
N ALA A 233 15.27 6.97 7.21
CA ALA A 233 15.70 5.66 7.66
C ALA A 233 17.16 5.34 7.26
N ASP A 234 17.58 5.75 6.06
CA ASP A 234 18.94 5.61 5.54
C ASP A 234 19.94 6.44 6.37
N THR A 235 19.65 7.73 6.54
CA THR A 235 20.47 8.64 7.35
C THR A 235 20.57 8.16 8.80
N ALA A 236 19.46 7.75 9.41
CA ALA A 236 19.46 7.23 10.77
C ALA A 236 20.30 5.96 10.91
N LEU A 237 20.23 5.04 9.94
CA LEU A 237 21.09 3.85 9.90
C LEU A 237 22.57 4.26 9.82
N GLN A 238 22.92 5.21 8.96
CA GLN A 238 24.28 5.72 8.85
C GLN A 238 24.77 6.33 10.17
N LEU A 239 23.92 7.10 10.86
CA LEU A 239 24.25 7.72 12.16
C LEU A 239 24.49 6.70 13.28
N HIS A 240 23.97 5.48 13.17
CA HIS A 240 24.29 4.37 14.10
C HIS A 240 25.63 3.69 13.79
N GLY A 241 26.29 4.00 12.67
CA GLY A 241 27.52 3.36 12.24
C GLY A 241 27.36 1.84 12.13
N GLY A 242 28.35 1.07 12.55
CA GLY A 242 28.33 -0.40 12.47
C GLY A 242 27.10 -1.04 13.15
N TYR A 243 26.61 -0.45 14.22
CA TYR A 243 25.39 -0.93 14.90
C TYR A 243 24.13 -0.77 14.07
N GLY A 244 24.09 0.21 13.16
CA GLY A 244 22.97 0.38 12.23
C GLY A 244 22.77 -0.79 11.27
N TYR A 245 23.84 -1.55 11.00
CA TYR A 245 23.81 -2.71 10.10
C TYR A 245 23.44 -4.02 10.81
N MET A 246 23.31 -4.00 12.13
CA MET A 246 22.98 -5.18 12.94
C MET A 246 21.47 -5.32 13.10
N LEU A 247 20.94 -6.52 12.89
CA LEU A 247 19.49 -6.80 12.95
C LEU A 247 18.90 -6.68 14.37
N GLU A 248 19.72 -6.71 15.39
CA GLU A 248 19.34 -6.46 16.78
C GLU A 248 18.88 -5.00 16.99
N TYR A 249 19.42 -4.09 16.18
CA TYR A 249 19.01 -2.68 16.20
C TYR A 249 17.77 -2.45 15.32
N PRO A 250 16.71 -1.85 15.88
CA PRO A 250 15.46 -1.64 15.14
C PRO A 250 15.62 -0.82 13.86
N ILE A 251 16.68 0.00 13.76
CA ILE A 251 16.91 0.87 12.60
C ILE A 251 17.14 0.06 11.31
N ALA A 252 17.79 -1.10 11.36
CA ALA A 252 17.96 -1.99 10.22
C ALA A 252 16.61 -2.44 9.64
N ARG A 253 15.64 -2.76 10.51
CA ARG A 253 14.28 -3.12 10.10
C ARG A 253 13.47 -1.95 9.55
N LEU A 254 13.64 -0.75 10.10
CA LEU A 254 13.02 0.46 9.58
C LEU A 254 13.50 0.77 8.16
N TYR A 255 14.81 0.67 7.92
CA TYR A 255 15.41 0.83 6.59
C TYR A 255 14.84 -0.17 5.58
N ALA A 256 14.87 -1.47 5.91
CA ALA A 256 14.33 -2.52 5.05
C ALA A 256 12.84 -2.32 4.76
N GLY A 257 12.05 -1.95 5.79
CA GLY A 257 10.62 -1.68 5.67
C GLY A 257 10.30 -0.44 4.83
N ALA A 258 11.10 0.61 4.91
CA ALA A 258 10.91 1.85 4.16
C ALA A 258 11.06 1.65 2.64
N ARG A 259 11.88 0.68 2.20
CA ARG A 259 12.22 0.51 0.78
C ARG A 259 11.02 0.18 -0.10
N VAL A 260 10.09 -0.67 0.36
CA VAL A 260 8.93 -1.08 -0.43
C VAL A 260 7.89 0.03 -0.61
N GLN A 261 7.88 1.02 0.28
CA GLN A 261 6.91 2.12 0.27
C GLN A 261 7.03 2.99 -0.99
N LYS A 262 8.20 3.04 -1.60
CA LYS A 262 8.45 3.69 -2.90
C LYS A 262 7.92 2.88 -4.09
N ILE A 263 7.54 1.61 -3.89
CA ILE A 263 7.17 0.65 -4.95
C ILE A 263 5.67 0.40 -4.98
N TYR A 264 5.07 -0.01 -3.86
CA TYR A 264 3.67 -0.42 -3.84
C TYR A 264 2.69 0.77 -3.78
N GLY A 265 1.39 0.51 -4.03
CA GLY A 265 0.39 1.58 -4.15
C GLY A 265 0.58 2.49 -5.38
N GLY A 266 1.33 2.01 -6.38
CA GLY A 266 1.92 2.74 -7.50
C GLY A 266 3.33 3.21 -7.17
N THR A 267 4.30 2.92 -8.06
CA THR A 267 5.70 3.33 -7.85
C THR A 267 5.82 4.86 -7.83
N ASN A 268 6.93 5.37 -7.30
CA ASN A 268 7.16 6.82 -7.30
C ASN A 268 7.24 7.39 -8.73
N GLU A 269 7.63 6.59 -9.72
CA GLU A 269 7.57 6.93 -11.15
C GLU A 269 6.11 7.11 -11.61
N ILE A 270 5.20 6.21 -11.19
CA ILE A 270 3.76 6.36 -11.47
C ILE A 270 3.19 7.60 -10.77
N MET A 271 3.67 7.95 -9.56
CA MET A 271 3.27 9.22 -8.91
C MET A 271 3.70 10.43 -9.74
N LYS A 272 4.93 10.44 -10.26
CA LYS A 272 5.43 11.50 -11.16
C LYS A 272 4.60 11.58 -12.44
N GLU A 273 4.25 10.44 -13.03
CA GLU A 273 3.38 10.37 -14.20
C GLU A 273 1.99 10.98 -13.94
N LEU A 274 1.35 10.65 -12.79
CA LEU A 274 0.07 11.22 -12.41
C LEU A 274 0.13 12.74 -12.20
N ILE A 275 1.23 13.23 -11.62
CA ILE A 275 1.46 14.66 -11.41
C ILE A 275 1.66 15.35 -12.76
N SER A 276 2.49 14.79 -13.65
CA SER A 276 2.82 15.40 -14.94
C SER A 276 1.61 15.58 -15.86
N ARG A 277 0.60 14.71 -15.76
CA ARG A 277 -0.66 14.83 -16.52
C ARG A 277 -1.49 16.06 -16.15
N THR A 278 -1.15 16.76 -15.08
CA THR A 278 -1.86 17.94 -14.58
C THR A 278 -1.11 19.24 -14.82
N LEU A 279 0.09 19.17 -15.38
CA LEU A 279 0.92 20.31 -15.76
C LEU A 279 0.63 20.76 -17.18
#